data_c764eeabbf97607a6544f8879fd160a0
#
_entry.id   c764eeabbf97607a6544f8879fd160a0
#
_cell.length_a   1.000
_cell.length_b   1.000
_cell.length_c   1.000
_cell.angle_alpha   90.00
_cell.angle_beta   90.00
_cell.angle_gamma   90.00
#
_symmetry.space_group_name_H-M   'P 1'
#
loop_
_entity.id
_entity.type
_entity.pdbx_description
1 polymer ?
#
loop_
_entity_poly.entity_id
_entity_poly.type
_entity_poly.pdbx_seq_one_letter_code
_entity_poly.pdbx_strand_id
1 'polypeptide(L)'
;MCPPPSFLATDAFYSGVHHVLTAIEVPLHIFGAYVIVTRTPSKMSSVKASLLLLHLVGAYVDVYLSFVTTPVLTLPGCLGYFLGVTLWLGLPSDVMSYWDISLVGVLAVTILIFFEDRYFRLTKGPTAGSRSW
;
A
#
# COMPACT_ATOMS: atom_id res chain seq x y z
N MET A 1 10.47 -31.51 22.15
CA MET A 1 10.92 -31.66 20.76
C MET A 1 10.04 -30.70 19.92
N CYS A 2 10.61 -29.65 19.34
CA CYS A 2 9.88 -28.84 18.37
C CYS A 2 9.71 -29.65 17.09
N PRO A 3 8.52 -29.71 16.48
CA PRO A 3 8.35 -30.35 15.19
C PRO A 3 9.26 -29.66 14.17
N PRO A 4 9.80 -30.43 13.17
CA PRO A 4 10.60 -29.82 12.12
C PRO A 4 9.78 -28.73 11.43
N PRO A 5 10.41 -27.59 11.07
CA PRO A 5 9.69 -26.51 10.38
C PRO A 5 9.11 -27.08 9.09
N SER A 6 7.79 -26.90 8.91
CA SER A 6 7.14 -27.30 7.67
C SER A 6 7.76 -26.48 6.51
N PHE A 7 7.81 -27.04 5.31
CA PHE A 7 8.31 -26.35 4.11
C PHE A 7 7.65 -24.96 3.94
N LEU A 8 6.38 -24.83 4.32
CA LEU A 8 5.61 -23.58 4.28
C LEU A 8 6.09 -22.51 5.28
N ALA A 9 6.87 -22.92 6.29
CA ALA A 9 7.43 -22.00 7.30
C ALA A 9 8.88 -21.59 6.98
N THR A 10 9.37 -21.89 5.77
CA THR A 10 10.70 -21.49 5.33
C THR A 10 10.70 -20.07 4.79
N ASP A 11 11.73 -19.29 5.13
CA ASP A 11 11.94 -17.92 4.63
C ASP A 11 11.96 -17.85 3.10
N ALA A 12 12.52 -18.87 2.46
CA ALA A 12 12.58 -18.97 1.01
C ALA A 12 11.19 -19.12 0.37
N PHE A 13 10.30 -19.90 0.99
CA PHE A 13 8.91 -20.02 0.53
C PHE A 13 8.16 -18.71 0.71
N TYR A 14 8.29 -18.09 1.89
CA TYR A 14 7.64 -16.83 2.21
C TYR A 14 8.08 -15.72 1.23
N SER A 15 9.37 -15.53 1.03
CA SER A 15 9.91 -14.57 0.07
C SER A 15 9.46 -14.87 -1.36
N GLY A 16 9.47 -16.14 -1.77
CA GLY A 16 9.00 -16.55 -3.10
C GLY A 16 7.53 -16.21 -3.35
N VAL A 17 6.66 -16.44 -2.37
CA VAL A 17 5.23 -16.07 -2.46
C VAL A 17 5.08 -14.55 -2.61
N HIS A 18 5.80 -13.75 -1.84
CA HIS A 18 5.75 -12.29 -1.94
C HIS A 18 6.22 -11.78 -3.30
N HIS A 19 7.26 -12.34 -3.88
CA HIS A 19 7.70 -11.98 -5.24
C HIS A 19 6.66 -12.33 -6.31
N VAL A 20 5.97 -13.47 -6.18
CA VAL A 20 4.87 -13.83 -7.08
C VAL A 20 3.69 -12.87 -6.92
N LEU A 21 3.33 -12.52 -5.68
CA LEU A 21 2.28 -11.53 -5.41
C LEU A 21 2.63 -10.18 -6.04
N THR A 22 3.85 -9.68 -5.85
CA THR A 22 4.31 -8.42 -6.47
C THR A 22 4.19 -8.45 -7.98
N ALA A 23 4.54 -9.58 -8.63
CA ALA A 23 4.43 -9.74 -10.07
C ALA A 23 2.97 -9.66 -10.57
N ILE A 24 2.00 -9.98 -9.73
CA ILE A 24 0.57 -9.86 -10.02
C ILE A 24 0.05 -8.45 -9.66
N GLU A 25 0.48 -7.91 -8.54
CA GLU A 25 0.06 -6.61 -8.02
C GLU A 25 0.43 -5.46 -8.96
N VAL A 26 1.66 -5.45 -9.49
CA VAL A 26 2.15 -4.38 -10.37
C VAL A 26 1.25 -4.17 -11.59
N PRO A 27 0.93 -5.19 -12.41
CA PRO A 27 0.02 -5.01 -13.54
C PRO A 27 -1.41 -4.61 -13.10
N LEU A 28 -1.90 -5.11 -11.96
CA LEU A 28 -3.20 -4.72 -11.42
C LEU A 28 -3.23 -3.24 -11.02
N HIS A 29 -2.19 -2.73 -10.39
CA HIS A 29 -2.08 -1.31 -10.05
C HIS A 29 -1.97 -0.42 -11.29
N ILE A 30 -1.20 -0.82 -12.30
CA ILE A 30 -1.13 -0.11 -13.57
C ILE A 30 -2.49 -0.06 -14.25
N PHE A 31 -3.19 -1.20 -14.30
CA PHE A 31 -4.53 -1.27 -14.87
C PHE A 31 -5.54 -0.42 -14.08
N GLY A 32 -5.50 -0.46 -12.75
CA GLY A 32 -6.34 0.37 -11.88
C GLY A 32 -6.12 1.86 -12.12
N ALA A 33 -4.87 2.31 -12.17
CA ALA A 33 -4.53 3.69 -12.48
C ALA A 33 -5.02 4.10 -13.87
N TYR A 34 -4.85 3.25 -14.88
CA TYR A 34 -5.34 3.47 -16.24
C TYR A 34 -6.86 3.65 -16.26
N VAL A 35 -7.61 2.79 -15.59
CA VAL A 35 -9.08 2.89 -15.50
C VAL A 35 -9.50 4.19 -14.80
N ILE A 36 -8.86 4.55 -13.70
CA ILE A 36 -9.16 5.82 -12.99
C ILE A 36 -8.93 7.00 -13.90
N VAL A 37 -7.84 7.02 -14.66
CA VAL A 37 -7.48 8.15 -15.52
C VAL A 37 -8.40 8.25 -16.74
N THR A 38 -8.74 7.12 -17.37
CA THR A 38 -9.44 7.12 -18.67
C THR A 38 -10.95 6.97 -18.58
N ARG A 39 -11.44 6.23 -17.57
CA ARG A 39 -12.85 5.88 -17.44
C ARG A 39 -13.64 6.71 -16.45
N THR A 40 -12.99 7.57 -15.65
CA THR A 40 -13.72 8.46 -14.72
C THR A 40 -14.45 9.56 -15.51
N PRO A 41 -15.79 9.66 -15.42
CA PRO A 41 -16.57 10.68 -16.11
C PRO A 41 -16.13 12.09 -15.73
N SER A 42 -16.24 13.03 -16.68
CA SER A 42 -15.90 14.46 -16.46
C SER A 42 -16.70 15.10 -15.32
N LYS A 43 -17.92 14.66 -15.08
CA LYS A 43 -18.75 15.09 -13.94
C LYS A 43 -18.16 14.74 -12.59
N MET A 44 -17.24 13.78 -12.52
CA MET A 44 -16.55 13.32 -11.31
C MET A 44 -15.06 13.72 -11.28
N SER A 45 -14.66 14.67 -12.11
CA SER A 45 -13.25 15.09 -12.23
C SER A 45 -12.64 15.54 -10.89
N SER A 46 -13.45 16.17 -10.05
CA SER A 46 -13.02 16.64 -8.72
C SER A 46 -12.72 15.50 -7.74
N VAL A 47 -13.28 14.30 -7.96
CA VAL A 47 -13.03 13.12 -7.13
C VAL A 47 -11.90 12.26 -7.70
N LYS A 48 -11.61 12.41 -8.99
CA LYS A 48 -10.60 11.67 -9.71
C LYS A 48 -9.21 11.83 -9.08
N ALA A 49 -8.87 13.05 -8.68
CA ALA A 49 -7.56 13.35 -8.08
C ALA A 49 -7.37 12.65 -6.74
N SER A 50 -8.36 12.70 -5.84
CA SER A 50 -8.27 12.04 -4.53
C SER A 50 -8.28 10.51 -4.65
N LEU A 51 -9.05 9.96 -5.60
CA LEU A 51 -9.07 8.53 -5.87
C LEU A 51 -7.73 8.05 -6.46
N LEU A 52 -7.17 8.82 -7.41
CA LEU A 52 -5.88 8.50 -8.00
C LEU A 52 -4.75 8.59 -6.97
N LEU A 53 -4.77 9.62 -6.10
CA LEU A 53 -3.80 9.75 -5.02
C LEU A 53 -3.84 8.55 -4.09
N LEU A 54 -5.03 8.15 -3.63
CA LEU A 54 -5.21 6.98 -2.77
C LEU A 54 -4.70 5.71 -3.46
N HIS A 55 -5.01 5.54 -4.74
CA HIS A 55 -4.57 4.37 -5.50
C HIS A 55 -3.04 4.31 -5.66
N LEU A 56 -2.40 5.45 -5.97
CA LEU A 56 -0.95 5.52 -6.14
C LEU A 56 -0.20 5.31 -4.82
N VAL A 57 -0.69 5.91 -3.73
CA VAL A 57 -0.09 5.70 -2.39
C VAL A 57 -0.26 4.24 -1.97
N GLY A 58 -1.44 3.65 -2.16
CA GLY A 58 -1.67 2.23 -1.88
C GLY A 58 -0.73 1.34 -2.69
N ALA A 59 -0.68 1.53 -4.01
CA ALA A 59 0.21 0.76 -4.89
C ALA A 59 1.69 0.86 -4.49
N TYR A 60 2.14 2.06 -4.09
CA TYR A 60 3.51 2.24 -3.62
C TYR A 60 3.77 1.48 -2.32
N VAL A 61 2.85 1.54 -1.35
CA VAL A 61 2.98 0.83 -0.06
C VAL A 61 2.96 -0.69 -0.28
N ASP A 62 2.04 -1.19 -1.11
CA ASP A 62 1.92 -2.62 -1.40
C ASP A 62 3.19 -3.17 -2.03
N VAL A 63 3.71 -2.54 -3.09
CA VAL A 63 4.96 -2.96 -3.73
C VAL A 63 6.16 -2.80 -2.79
N TYR A 64 6.20 -1.76 -1.98
CA TYR A 64 7.28 -1.55 -1.02
C TYR A 64 7.31 -2.66 0.03
N LEU A 65 6.17 -3.01 0.62
CA LEU A 65 6.07 -4.05 1.64
C LEU A 65 6.24 -5.46 1.06
N SER A 66 5.77 -5.73 -0.16
CA SER A 66 5.84 -7.05 -0.75
C SER A 66 7.20 -7.38 -1.39
N PHE A 67 7.90 -6.38 -1.93
CA PHE A 67 9.16 -6.59 -2.65
C PHE A 67 10.38 -6.05 -1.91
N VAL A 68 10.30 -4.84 -1.33
CA VAL A 68 11.47 -4.16 -0.78
C VAL A 68 11.79 -4.63 0.62
N THR A 69 10.81 -4.68 1.51
CA THR A 69 11.03 -5.01 2.92
C THR A 69 10.62 -6.43 3.28
N THR A 70 9.51 -6.92 2.74
CA THR A 70 8.95 -8.27 3.03
C THR A 70 9.04 -8.59 4.54
N PRO A 71 8.31 -7.85 5.40
CA PRO A 71 8.44 -7.97 6.84
C PRO A 71 7.87 -9.29 7.34
N VAL A 72 8.63 -10.03 8.15
CA VAL A 72 8.18 -11.23 8.86
C VAL A 72 8.00 -10.89 10.34
N LEU A 73 6.77 -11.05 10.83
CA LEU A 73 6.44 -10.84 12.23
C LEU A 73 6.26 -12.17 12.94
N THR A 74 7.06 -12.43 13.95
CA THR A 74 6.95 -13.63 14.80
C THR A 74 6.13 -13.31 16.05
N LEU A 75 4.94 -13.87 16.13
CA LEU A 75 4.09 -13.79 17.32
C LEU A 75 4.34 -15.05 18.21
N PRO A 76 4.33 -14.89 19.54
CA PRO A 76 3.95 -13.75 20.37
C PRO A 76 5.11 -12.81 20.76
N GLY A 77 6.34 -13.07 20.31
CA GLY A 77 7.52 -12.33 20.74
C GLY A 77 7.66 -10.90 20.19
N CYS A 78 6.76 -10.45 19.30
CA CYS A 78 6.83 -9.15 18.60
C CYS A 78 8.22 -8.89 17.96
N LEU A 79 8.93 -9.96 17.63
CA LEU A 79 10.20 -9.90 16.91
C LEU A 79 9.89 -9.92 15.42
N GLY A 80 10.46 -8.98 14.69
CA GLY A 80 10.32 -8.92 13.24
C GLY A 80 11.69 -8.88 12.58
N TYR A 81 11.79 -9.47 11.40
CA TYR A 81 12.93 -9.34 10.52
C TYR A 81 12.47 -9.17 9.07
N PHE A 82 13.38 -8.69 8.23
CA PHE A 82 13.06 -8.35 6.84
C PHE A 82 13.75 -9.35 5.91
N LEU A 83 12.99 -9.85 4.91
CA LEU A 83 13.48 -10.81 3.91
C LEU A 83 13.61 -10.21 2.50
N GLY A 84 13.21 -8.95 2.32
CA GLY A 84 13.20 -8.29 1.03
C GLY A 84 14.58 -7.90 0.49
N VAL A 85 14.58 -7.14 -0.62
CA VAL A 85 15.80 -6.65 -1.29
C VAL A 85 16.70 -5.83 -0.35
N THR A 86 16.13 -5.24 0.69
CA THR A 86 16.83 -4.45 1.70
C THR A 86 17.89 -5.23 2.47
N LEU A 87 17.68 -6.55 2.62
CA LEU A 87 18.69 -7.42 3.22
C LEU A 87 19.99 -7.43 2.41
N TRP A 88 19.90 -7.36 1.08
CA TRP A 88 21.06 -7.34 0.19
C TRP A 88 21.78 -6.00 0.21
N LEU A 89 21.07 -4.92 0.55
CA LEU A 89 21.63 -3.59 0.68
C LEU A 89 22.30 -3.34 2.04
N GLY A 90 22.18 -4.28 2.99
CA GLY A 90 22.78 -4.18 4.32
C GLY A 90 22.21 -3.04 5.16
N LEU A 91 20.98 -2.64 4.92
CA LEU A 91 20.33 -1.55 5.65
C LEU A 91 19.95 -2.02 7.06
N PRO A 92 20.15 -1.17 8.10
CA PRO A 92 19.79 -1.53 9.46
C PRO A 92 18.26 -1.71 9.61
N SER A 93 17.87 -2.73 10.36
CA SER A 93 16.46 -3.11 10.59
C SER A 93 15.63 -1.97 11.20
N ASP A 94 16.26 -1.14 12.03
CA ASP A 94 15.59 -0.02 12.71
C ASP A 94 15.10 1.03 11.70
N VAL A 95 15.93 1.35 10.71
CA VAL A 95 15.58 2.28 9.63
C VAL A 95 14.43 1.71 8.79
N MET A 96 14.45 0.40 8.51
CA MET A 96 13.39 -0.27 7.76
C MET A 96 12.07 -0.23 8.52
N SER A 97 12.07 -0.60 9.79
CA SER A 97 10.89 -0.54 10.64
C SER A 97 10.29 0.85 10.71
N TYR A 98 11.13 1.88 10.82
CA TYR A 98 10.68 3.27 10.82
C TYR A 98 9.98 3.65 9.50
N TRP A 99 10.56 3.27 8.36
CA TRP A 99 9.97 3.52 7.04
C TRP A 99 8.64 2.77 6.85
N ASP A 100 8.56 1.50 7.23
CA ASP A 100 7.36 0.69 7.11
C ASP A 100 6.20 1.31 7.91
N ILE A 101 6.44 1.65 9.18
CA ILE A 101 5.44 2.28 10.03
C ILE A 101 5.03 3.65 9.48
N SER A 102 5.99 4.44 9.00
CA SER A 102 5.72 5.75 8.40
C SER A 102 4.86 5.64 7.15
N LEU A 103 5.13 4.68 6.27
CA LEU A 103 4.36 4.45 5.05
C LEU A 103 2.93 4.00 5.35
N VAL A 104 2.75 3.11 6.32
CA VAL A 104 1.41 2.71 6.77
C VAL A 104 0.66 3.91 7.37
N GLY A 105 1.34 4.78 8.11
CA GLY A 105 0.79 6.03 8.62
C GLY A 105 0.33 6.97 7.49
N VAL A 106 1.15 7.17 6.47
CA VAL A 106 0.80 7.98 5.28
C VAL A 106 -0.41 7.39 4.55
N LEU A 107 -0.47 6.07 4.40
CA LEU A 107 -1.62 5.41 3.79
C LEU A 107 -2.89 5.64 4.61
N ALA A 108 -2.84 5.50 5.93
CA ALA A 108 -3.98 5.75 6.82
C ALA A 108 -4.49 7.19 6.70
N VAL A 109 -3.60 8.19 6.71
CA VAL A 109 -3.96 9.59 6.52
C VAL A 109 -4.58 9.82 5.13
N THR A 110 -4.05 9.21 4.09
CA THR A 110 -4.58 9.32 2.72
C THR A 110 -6.00 8.75 2.62
N ILE A 111 -6.27 7.64 3.30
CA ILE A 111 -7.62 7.06 3.40
C ILE A 111 -8.57 8.02 4.10
N LEU A 112 -8.16 8.62 5.22
CA LEU A 112 -8.99 9.58 5.95
C LEU A 112 -9.32 10.81 5.09
N ILE A 113 -8.34 11.39 4.41
CA ILE A 113 -8.53 12.52 3.48
C ILE A 113 -9.53 12.15 2.37
N PHE A 114 -9.41 10.94 1.81
CA PHE A 114 -10.35 10.47 0.79
C PHE A 114 -11.78 10.38 1.31
N PHE A 115 -12.01 9.82 2.50
CA PHE A 115 -13.34 9.73 3.10
C PHE A 115 -13.89 11.09 3.50
N GLU A 116 -13.06 11.99 4.02
CA GLU A 116 -13.44 13.36 4.35
C GLU A 116 -13.90 14.11 3.11
N ASP A 117 -13.13 14.07 2.00
CA ASP A 117 -13.53 14.69 0.72
C ASP A 117 -14.87 14.15 0.22
N ARG A 118 -15.10 12.83 0.36
CA ARG A 118 -16.38 12.21 0.01
C ARG A 118 -17.52 12.67 0.89
N TYR A 119 -17.31 12.73 2.19
CA TYR A 119 -18.31 13.19 3.15
C TYR A 119 -18.73 14.64 2.87
N PHE A 120 -17.77 15.55 2.67
CA PHE A 120 -18.05 16.94 2.35
C PHE A 120 -18.87 17.10 1.06
N ARG A 121 -18.56 16.33 0.04
CA ARG A 121 -19.31 16.38 -1.23
C ARG A 121 -20.73 15.86 -1.11
N LEU A 122 -20.95 14.86 -0.29
CA LEU A 122 -22.29 14.29 -0.07
C LEU A 122 -23.16 15.22 0.80
N THR A 123 -22.58 15.86 1.81
CA THR A 123 -23.35 16.70 2.74
C THR A 123 -23.62 18.09 2.23
N LYS A 124 -22.69 18.68 1.47
CA LYS A 124 -22.85 20.07 0.97
C LYS A 124 -23.61 20.17 -0.36
N GLY A 125 -23.96 19.06 -1.01
CA GLY A 125 -24.71 19.03 -2.26
C GLY A 125 -24.02 19.70 -3.46
N PRO A 126 -24.58 19.61 -4.67
CA PRO A 126 -23.98 20.17 -5.87
C PRO A 126 -23.97 21.71 -5.93
N THR A 127 -24.64 22.40 -5.02
CA THR A 127 -24.77 23.86 -4.97
C THR A 127 -23.59 24.58 -4.32
N ALA A 128 -22.70 23.91 -3.60
CA ALA A 128 -21.55 24.53 -2.94
C ALA A 128 -20.27 24.57 -3.81
N GLY A 129 -20.29 23.98 -5.01
CA GLY A 129 -19.14 23.84 -5.90
C GLY A 129 -18.96 24.93 -6.94
N SER A 130 -19.79 25.99 -6.94
CA SER A 130 -19.66 27.11 -7.87
C SER A 130 -19.02 28.31 -7.19
N ARG A 131 -17.85 28.18 -6.61
CA ARG A 131 -16.91 29.27 -6.44
C ARG A 131 -15.68 28.97 -7.29
N SER A 132 -15.70 29.57 -8.48
CA SER A 132 -14.54 29.78 -9.34
C SER A 132 -13.43 30.47 -8.53
N TRP A 133 -12.26 29.83 -8.55
CA TRP A 133 -10.98 30.52 -8.35
C TRP A 133 -10.26 30.54 -9.68
#